data_c893bdb059d68aabfdf587cdfa7241b0
#
_entry.id   c893bdb059d68aabfdf587cdfa7241b0
#
_cell.length_a   1.000
_cell.length_b   1.000
_cell.length_c   1.000
_cell.angle_alpha   90.00
_cell.angle_beta   90.00
_cell.angle_gamma   90.00
#
_symmetry.space_group_name_H-M   'P 1'
#
loop_
_entity.id
_entity.type
_entity.pdbx_description
1 polymer ?
#
loop_
_entity_poly.entity_id
_entity_poly.type
_entity_poly.pdbx_seq_one_letter_code
_entity_poly.pdbx_strand_id
1 'polypeptide(L)'
;MNYTLEDIKKQSPYPIGELNTAYAKYFVGNSYLYSINNQDVNISNVTFEPGCRNNWHIHHGAGQILSCTAGRGYYQEWGKPAQEL
;
A
#
# COMPACT_ATOMS: atom_id res chain seq x y z
N MET A 1 2.64 8.32 16.24
CA MET A 1 1.52 7.41 16.58
C MET A 1 1.56 6.21 15.66
N ASN A 2 1.53 5.03 16.23
CA ASN A 2 1.46 3.80 15.43
C ASN A 2 0.02 3.33 15.34
N TYR A 3 -0.40 2.99 14.11
CA TYR A 3 -1.70 2.42 13.86
C TYR A 3 -1.58 0.89 13.87
N THR A 4 -2.50 0.22 14.54
CA THR A 4 -2.64 -1.23 14.45
C THR A 4 -3.54 -1.59 13.26
N LEU A 5 -3.51 -2.87 12.85
CA LEU A 5 -4.41 -3.35 11.79
C LEU A 5 -5.89 -3.12 12.15
N GLU A 6 -6.24 -3.30 13.44
CA GLU A 6 -7.61 -3.05 13.91
C GLU A 6 -8.01 -1.57 13.79
N ASP A 7 -7.09 -0.65 14.08
CA ASP A 7 -7.34 0.78 13.91
C ASP A 7 -7.61 1.10 12.44
N ILE A 8 -6.84 0.55 11.54
CA ILE A 8 -6.99 0.76 10.09
C ILE A 8 -8.29 0.16 9.58
N LYS A 9 -8.70 -1.02 10.06
CA LYS A 9 -10.00 -1.61 9.72
C LYS A 9 -11.16 -0.68 10.04
N LYS A 10 -11.09 0.05 11.14
CA LYS A 10 -12.13 0.99 11.55
C LYS A 10 -12.14 2.27 10.72
N GLN A 11 -10.97 2.73 10.26
CA GLN A 11 -10.81 3.98 9.54
C GLN A 11 -10.97 3.82 8.02
N SER A 12 -10.58 2.68 7.48
CA SER A 12 -10.56 2.47 6.04
C SER A 12 -11.97 2.39 5.47
N PRO A 13 -12.28 3.13 4.39
CA PRO A 13 -13.55 2.99 3.67
C PRO A 13 -13.63 1.70 2.85
N TYR A 14 -12.54 0.95 2.73
CA TYR A 14 -12.45 -0.28 1.95
C TYR A 14 -12.08 -1.47 2.83
N PRO A 15 -12.50 -2.69 2.45
CA PRO A 15 -12.02 -3.91 3.11
C PRO A 15 -10.49 -4.01 3.09
N ILE A 16 -9.93 -4.64 4.11
CA ILE A 16 -8.50 -4.90 4.19
C ILE A 16 -8.06 -5.90 3.11
N GLY A 17 -8.90 -6.90 2.84
CA GLY A 17 -8.58 -7.94 1.89
C GLY A 17 -7.70 -9.04 2.48
N GLU A 18 -7.03 -9.76 1.59
CA GLU A 18 -6.21 -10.91 1.96
C GLU A 18 -4.75 -10.54 2.06
N LEU A 19 -3.98 -11.35 2.79
CA LEU A 19 -2.53 -11.20 2.88
C LEU A 19 -1.93 -11.22 1.46
N ASN A 20 -1.11 -10.22 1.16
CA ASN A 20 -0.53 -10.04 -0.16
C ASN A 20 0.67 -10.96 -0.35
N THR A 21 0.41 -12.24 -0.64
CA THR A 21 1.46 -13.23 -0.84
C THR A 21 2.06 -13.19 -2.23
N ALA A 22 1.28 -12.80 -3.24
CA ALA A 22 1.72 -12.75 -4.63
C ALA A 22 2.91 -11.80 -4.85
N TYR A 23 2.96 -10.72 -4.12
CA TYR A 23 4.02 -9.70 -4.22
C TYR A 23 4.88 -9.63 -2.97
N ALA A 24 4.83 -10.64 -2.10
CA ALA A 24 5.53 -10.63 -0.80
C ALA A 24 7.04 -10.39 -0.94
N LYS A 25 7.66 -10.85 -2.02
CA LYS A 25 9.09 -10.66 -2.27
C LYS A 25 9.50 -9.19 -2.48
N TYR A 26 8.56 -8.31 -2.75
CA TYR A 26 8.82 -6.88 -2.96
C TYR A 26 8.67 -6.05 -1.69
N PHE A 27 8.32 -6.69 -0.57
CA PHE A 27 8.03 -6.01 0.69
C PHE A 27 8.86 -6.57 1.82
N VAL A 28 9.13 -5.73 2.81
CA VAL A 28 9.57 -6.14 4.14
C VAL A 28 8.38 -5.95 5.07
N GLY A 29 7.95 -7.03 5.74
CA GLY A 29 6.74 -7.04 6.57
C GLY A 29 5.51 -7.52 5.79
N ASN A 30 4.35 -7.42 6.40
CA ASN A 30 3.10 -7.89 5.84
C ASN A 30 2.27 -6.75 5.25
N SER A 31 1.65 -7.02 4.12
CA SER A 31 0.68 -6.14 3.50
C SER A 31 -0.55 -6.93 3.06
N TYR A 32 -1.65 -6.23 2.86
CA TYR A 32 -2.94 -6.82 2.49
C TYR A 32 -3.46 -6.13 1.26
N LEU A 33 -4.09 -6.89 0.38
CA LEU A 33 -4.58 -6.38 -0.90
C LEU A 33 -6.07 -6.67 -1.03
N TYR A 34 -6.84 -5.64 -1.38
CA TYR A 34 -8.22 -5.76 -1.78
C TYR A 34 -8.39 -5.12 -3.16
N SER A 35 -8.76 -5.91 -4.17
CA SER A 35 -9.02 -5.40 -5.51
C SER A 35 -10.38 -4.72 -5.57
N ILE A 36 -10.41 -3.43 -5.88
CA ILE A 36 -11.65 -2.64 -6.02
C ILE A 36 -12.18 -2.75 -7.45
N ASN A 37 -11.30 -2.64 -8.44
CA ASN A 37 -11.64 -2.74 -9.84
C ASN A 37 -10.45 -3.30 -10.62
N ASN A 38 -10.71 -4.24 -11.53
CA ASN A 38 -9.67 -4.81 -12.38
C ASN A 38 -10.04 -4.77 -13.87
N GLN A 39 -11.08 -4.00 -14.24
CA GLN A 39 -11.48 -3.78 -15.61
C GLN A 39 -11.00 -2.40 -16.04
N ASP A 40 -10.37 -2.30 -17.21
CA ASP A 40 -9.80 -1.08 -17.80
C ASP A 40 -8.72 -0.45 -16.94
N VAL A 41 -9.04 -0.06 -15.70
CA VAL A 41 -8.10 0.51 -14.73
C VAL A 41 -8.04 -0.39 -13.51
N ASN A 42 -6.83 -0.77 -13.11
CA ASN A 42 -6.60 -1.49 -11.86
C ASN A 42 -6.64 -0.53 -10.69
N ILE A 43 -7.59 -0.77 -9.79
CA ILE A 43 -7.69 -0.02 -8.52
C ILE A 43 -7.67 -1.03 -7.39
N SER A 44 -6.74 -0.88 -6.47
CA SER A 44 -6.60 -1.76 -5.32
C SER A 44 -6.40 -0.96 -4.05
N ASN A 45 -6.95 -1.45 -2.96
CA ASN A 45 -6.64 -0.95 -1.62
C ASN A 45 -5.53 -1.83 -1.04
N VAL A 46 -4.40 -1.20 -0.71
CA VAL A 46 -3.27 -1.90 -0.11
C VAL A 46 -3.09 -1.41 1.31
N THR A 47 -3.13 -2.32 2.26
CA THR A 47 -2.96 -2.02 3.68
C THR A 47 -1.64 -2.60 4.14
N PHE A 48 -0.83 -1.77 4.81
CA PHE A 48 0.46 -2.16 5.35
C PHE A 48 0.38 -2.24 6.87
N GLU A 49 0.93 -3.32 7.43
CA GLU A 49 1.18 -3.37 8.86
C GLU A 49 2.27 -2.35 9.23
N PRO A 50 2.31 -1.88 10.49
CA PRO A 50 3.35 -0.95 10.92
C PRO A 50 4.76 -1.46 10.61
N GLY A 51 5.59 -0.61 10.04
CA GLY A 51 6.97 -0.97 9.68
C GLY A 51 7.13 -1.70 8.35
N CYS A 52 6.04 -2.06 7.67
CA CYS A 52 6.13 -2.69 6.36
C CYS A 52 6.72 -1.71 5.33
N ARG A 53 7.64 -2.20 4.52
CA ARG A 53 8.30 -1.41 3.48
C ARG A 53 8.29 -2.13 2.15
N ASN A 54 8.10 -1.37 1.08
CA ASN A 54 8.36 -1.85 -0.27
C ASN A 54 9.86 -1.82 -0.53
N ASN A 55 10.36 -2.83 -1.23
CA ASN A 55 11.68 -2.75 -1.82
C ASN A 55 11.64 -1.78 -3.01
N TRP A 56 12.80 -1.20 -3.35
CA TRP A 56 12.88 -0.35 -4.52
C TRP A 56 12.44 -1.12 -5.76
N HIS A 57 11.54 -0.52 -6.53
CA HIS A 57 11.03 -1.11 -7.76
C HIS A 57 10.56 -0.02 -8.72
N ILE A 58 10.33 -0.39 -9.97
CA ILE A 58 9.86 0.51 -11.01
C ILE A 58 8.71 -0.15 -11.77
N HIS A 59 7.72 0.66 -12.15
CA HIS A 59 6.64 0.26 -13.04
C HIS A 59 6.95 0.75 -14.46
N HIS A 60 7.05 -0.20 -15.39
CA HIS A 60 7.35 0.11 -16.79
C HIS A 60 6.06 0.25 -17.60
N GLY A 61 6.02 1.26 -18.48
CA GLY A 61 4.95 1.45 -19.46
C GLY A 61 3.65 2.03 -18.93
N ALA A 62 3.52 2.28 -17.63
CA ALA A 62 2.33 2.85 -17.03
C ALA A 62 2.68 3.68 -15.80
N GLY A 63 1.84 4.65 -15.51
CA GLY A 63 1.93 5.43 -14.27
C GLY A 63 1.20 4.75 -13.13
N GLN A 64 1.46 5.23 -11.91
CA GLN A 64 0.77 4.80 -10.70
C GLN A 64 0.32 6.02 -9.92
N ILE A 65 -0.94 5.99 -9.48
CA ILE A 65 -1.51 7.03 -8.61
C ILE A 65 -1.65 6.43 -7.22
N LEU A 66 -1.09 7.10 -6.23
CA LEU A 66 -1.17 6.70 -4.83
C LEU A 66 -2.05 7.68 -4.06
N SER A 67 -2.96 7.15 -3.23
CA SER A 67 -3.82 7.95 -2.38
C SER A 67 -3.91 7.29 -1.01
N CYS A 68 -3.69 8.06 0.06
CA CYS A 68 -3.84 7.57 1.42
C CYS A 68 -5.30 7.69 1.85
N THR A 69 -5.94 6.57 2.16
CA THR A 69 -7.34 6.53 2.57
C THR A 69 -7.53 6.38 4.07
N ALA A 70 -6.52 5.87 4.78
CA ALA A 70 -6.54 5.72 6.22
C ALA A 70 -5.12 5.57 6.75
N GLY A 71 -4.88 6.01 7.99
CA GLY A 71 -3.59 5.86 8.63
C GLY A 71 -2.56 6.87 8.13
N ARG A 72 -1.31 6.44 8.17
CA ARG A 72 -0.18 7.29 7.83
C ARG A 72 0.89 6.48 7.11
N GLY A 73 1.48 7.02 6.07
CA GLY A 73 2.52 6.35 5.32
C GLY A 73 3.43 7.34 4.59
N TYR A 74 4.48 6.80 4.03
CA TYR A 74 5.49 7.58 3.31
C TYR A 74 5.78 6.91 1.97
N TYR A 75 6.19 7.72 1.00
CA TYR A 75 6.76 7.22 -0.24
C TYR A 75 8.07 7.94 -0.55
N GLN A 76 8.89 7.33 -1.36
CA GLN A 76 10.18 7.91 -1.76
C GLN A 76 10.47 7.60 -3.22
N GLU A 77 10.85 8.62 -3.97
CA GLU A 77 11.43 8.46 -5.29
C GLU A 77 12.94 8.31 -5.17
N TRP A 78 13.53 7.55 -6.09
CA TRP A 78 14.99 7.33 -6.11
C TRP A 78 15.73 8.67 -6.20
N GLY A 79 16.67 8.88 -5.28
CA GLY A 79 17.47 10.09 -5.22
C GLY A 79 16.81 11.29 -4.55
N LYS A 80 15.58 11.12 -4.01
CA LYS A 80 14.84 12.19 -3.34
C LYS A 80 14.51 11.79 -1.90
N PRO A 81 14.24 12.76 -1.00
CA PRO A 81 13.83 12.44 0.36
C PRO A 81 12.44 11.81 0.39
N ALA A 82 12.18 11.02 1.43
CA ALA A 82 10.87 10.44 1.68
C ALA A 82 9.83 11.54 1.95
N GLN A 83 8.61 11.32 1.47
CA GLN A 83 7.50 12.26 1.64
C GLN A 83 6.31 11.53 2.25
N GLU A 84 5.56 12.22 3.09
CA GLU A 84 4.33 11.69 3.66
C GLU A 84 3.21 11.72 2.61
N LEU A 85 2.48 10.60 2.53
CA LEU A 85 1.29 10.51 1.69
C LEU A 85 0.11 11.26 2.27
#